data_52b2920ec4b4b9215b70e432a1658e5a
#
_entry.id   52b2920ec4b4b9215b70e432a1658e5a
#
_cell.length_a   1.000
_cell.length_b   1.000
_cell.length_c   1.000
_cell.angle_alpha   90.00
_cell.angle_beta   90.00
_cell.angle_gamma   90.00
#
_symmetry.space_group_name_H-M   'P 1'
#
loop_
_entity.id
_entity.type
_entity.pdbx_description
1 polymer ?
#
loop_
_entity_poly.entity_id
_entity_poly.type
_entity_poly.pdbx_seq_one_letter_code
_entity_poly.pdbx_strand_id
1 'polypeptide(L)'
;MIYEPENLKNKKALYEKRDKWLIRLAFLFWAVLLFIYVNIVIPYVKSTIGFLGIIVGGIAVITIIYFFVVFFVLMQRSRQFKKMNNSIVREYNENKNGELFLEKLLAIDTKPKDMNDEITWYLNIATAFNVLGKRNESIALFKQLEEVATEKDKEYIQNSIKFLQEQSEKEDTH
;
A
#
# COMPACT_ATOMS: atom_id res chain seq x y z
N MET A 1 -2.62 -8.83 18.68
CA MET A 1 -3.21 -9.15 17.38
C MET A 1 -3.37 -7.85 16.60
N ILE A 2 -3.00 -7.81 15.31
CA ILE A 2 -3.00 -6.55 14.52
C ILE A 2 -4.31 -6.42 13.71
N TYR A 3 -5.08 -7.51 13.63
CA TYR A 3 -6.35 -7.57 12.94
C TYR A 3 -7.43 -6.78 13.67
N GLU A 4 -7.81 -5.63 13.12
CA GLU A 4 -8.79 -4.68 13.66
C GLU A 4 -9.61 -4.08 12.51
N PRO A 5 -10.53 -4.84 11.91
CA PRO A 5 -11.27 -4.39 10.73
C PRO A 5 -12.13 -3.15 10.98
N GLU A 6 -12.66 -2.97 12.19
CA GLU A 6 -13.44 -1.81 12.59
C GLU A 6 -12.65 -0.49 12.55
N ASN A 7 -11.33 -0.56 12.59
CA ASN A 7 -10.45 0.61 12.56
C ASN A 7 -9.96 1.00 11.16
N LEU A 8 -10.41 0.34 10.09
CA LEU A 8 -9.92 0.58 8.73
C LEU A 8 -10.08 2.03 8.26
N LYS A 9 -11.21 2.69 8.58
CA LYS A 9 -11.43 4.11 8.26
C LYS A 9 -10.42 5.02 8.97
N ASN A 10 -10.18 4.77 10.26
CA ASN A 10 -9.20 5.53 11.03
C ASN A 10 -7.78 5.31 10.51
N LYS A 11 -7.43 4.07 10.16
CA LYS A 11 -6.14 3.73 9.55
C LYS A 11 -5.96 4.45 8.22
N LYS A 12 -6.98 4.50 7.36
CA LYS A 12 -6.94 5.25 6.09
C LYS A 12 -6.61 6.71 6.32
N ALA A 13 -7.32 7.38 7.22
CA ALA A 13 -7.08 8.78 7.56
C ALA A 13 -5.66 9.03 8.10
N LEU A 14 -5.14 8.12 8.94
CA LEU A 14 -3.77 8.19 9.45
C LEU A 14 -2.72 8.02 8.35
N TYR A 15 -2.91 7.06 7.43
CA TYR A 15 -2.01 6.86 6.29
C TYR A 15 -2.02 8.06 5.35
N GLU A 16 -3.19 8.61 5.00
CA GLU A 16 -3.29 9.80 4.16
C GLU A 16 -2.61 11.02 4.80
N LYS A 17 -2.81 11.26 6.11
CA LYS A 17 -2.16 12.36 6.84
C LYS A 17 -0.65 12.20 6.83
N ARG A 18 -0.17 11.00 7.10
CA ARG A 18 1.27 10.69 7.10
C ARG A 18 1.88 10.86 5.72
N ASP A 19 1.22 10.39 4.68
CA ASP A 19 1.73 10.45 3.31
C ASP A 19 1.78 11.90 2.80
N LYS A 20 0.77 12.71 3.12
CA LYS A 20 0.81 14.17 2.89
C LYS A 20 1.99 14.84 3.60
N TRP A 21 2.27 14.44 4.84
CA TRP A 21 3.40 14.98 5.61
C TRP A 21 4.74 14.55 5.01
N LEU A 22 4.88 13.29 4.62
CA LEU A 22 6.08 12.78 3.96
C LEU A 22 6.37 13.47 2.63
N ILE A 23 5.33 13.72 1.81
CA ILE A 23 5.47 14.48 0.56
C ILE A 23 5.97 15.90 0.84
N ARG A 24 5.43 16.59 1.85
CA ARG A 24 5.89 17.94 2.24
C ARG A 24 7.35 17.93 2.72
N LEU A 25 7.73 16.97 3.55
CA LEU A 25 9.09 16.82 4.03
C LEU A 25 10.07 16.51 2.89
N ALA A 26 9.67 15.65 1.98
CA ALA A 26 10.44 15.32 0.79
C ALA A 26 10.65 16.57 -0.08
N PHE A 27 9.60 17.37 -0.32
CA PHE A 27 9.71 18.61 -1.08
C PHE A 27 10.64 19.63 -0.40
N LEU A 28 10.55 19.78 0.92
CA LEU A 28 11.44 20.64 1.69
C LEU A 28 12.90 20.18 1.55
N PHE A 29 13.16 18.91 1.65
CA PHE A 29 14.50 18.33 1.46
C PHE A 29 15.05 18.62 0.06
N TRP A 30 14.22 18.45 -0.97
CA TRP A 30 14.59 18.80 -2.33
C TRP A 30 14.93 20.29 -2.49
N ALA A 31 14.12 21.19 -1.92
CA ALA A 31 14.36 22.61 -1.94
C ALA A 31 15.70 23.00 -1.25
N VAL A 32 16.02 22.35 -0.12
CA VAL A 32 17.29 22.53 0.58
C VAL A 32 18.46 22.07 -0.28
N LEU A 33 18.36 20.92 -0.93
CA LEU A 33 19.41 20.44 -1.85
C LEU A 33 19.64 21.41 -3.01
N LEU A 34 18.58 21.94 -3.61
CA LEU A 34 18.70 22.96 -4.65
C LEU A 34 19.33 24.25 -4.13
N PHE A 35 18.94 24.71 -2.94
CA PHE A 35 19.54 25.89 -2.33
C PHE A 35 21.05 25.71 -2.10
N ILE A 36 21.45 24.58 -1.54
CA ILE A 36 22.87 24.24 -1.33
C ILE A 36 23.61 24.20 -2.69
N TYR A 37 23.05 23.54 -3.69
CA TYR A 37 23.63 23.45 -5.02
C TYR A 37 23.86 24.83 -5.64
N VAL A 38 22.84 25.69 -5.62
CA VAL A 38 22.91 27.04 -6.18
C VAL A 38 24.00 27.87 -5.47
N ASN A 39 24.08 27.83 -4.14
CA ASN A 39 25.06 28.62 -3.39
C ASN A 39 26.50 28.09 -3.52
N ILE A 40 26.67 26.78 -3.76
CA ILE A 40 28.01 26.20 -3.97
C ILE A 40 28.49 26.42 -5.38
N VAL A 41 27.62 26.20 -6.38
CA VAL A 41 28.03 26.11 -7.80
C VAL A 41 28.06 27.46 -8.50
N ILE A 42 27.09 28.36 -8.23
CA ILE A 42 26.99 29.66 -8.89
C ILE A 42 28.30 30.49 -8.77
N PRO A 43 28.96 30.60 -7.61
CA PRO A 43 30.17 31.41 -7.46
C PRO A 43 31.33 30.96 -8.37
N TYR A 44 31.34 29.73 -8.83
CA TYR A 44 32.44 29.16 -9.66
C TYR A 44 32.19 29.27 -11.16
N VAL A 45 31.03 29.73 -11.59
CA VAL A 45 30.68 29.79 -13.01
C VAL A 45 31.04 31.12 -13.60
N LYS A 46 32.08 31.14 -14.49
CA LYS A 46 32.62 32.36 -15.11
C LYS A 46 32.02 32.73 -16.45
N SER A 47 31.24 31.82 -17.08
CA SER A 47 30.69 31.98 -18.43
C SER A 47 29.17 31.92 -18.43
N THR A 48 28.51 32.84 -19.14
CA THR A 48 27.02 32.86 -19.23
C THR A 48 26.43 31.59 -19.84
N ILE A 49 27.07 31.02 -20.85
CA ILE A 49 26.62 29.77 -21.48
C ILE A 49 26.88 28.58 -20.55
N GLY A 50 28.06 28.54 -19.93
CA GLY A 50 28.37 27.54 -18.91
C GLY A 50 27.44 27.63 -17.69
N PHE A 51 27.04 28.83 -17.28
CA PHE A 51 26.10 29.08 -16.21
C PHE A 51 24.74 28.40 -16.46
N LEU A 52 24.12 28.62 -17.63
CA LEU A 52 22.84 27.99 -17.95
C LEU A 52 22.97 26.47 -18.03
N GLY A 53 24.00 25.94 -18.67
CA GLY A 53 24.22 24.49 -18.77
C GLY A 53 24.41 23.82 -17.41
N ILE A 54 25.22 24.42 -16.54
CA ILE A 54 25.48 23.86 -15.19
C ILE A 54 24.24 23.96 -14.31
N ILE A 55 23.52 25.09 -14.31
CA ILE A 55 22.30 25.22 -13.50
C ILE A 55 21.24 24.23 -13.97
N VAL A 56 20.88 24.22 -15.23
CA VAL A 56 19.82 23.35 -15.75
C VAL A 56 20.21 21.87 -15.61
N GLY A 57 21.45 21.53 -15.98
CA GLY A 57 21.95 20.16 -15.87
C GLY A 57 22.02 19.68 -14.41
N GLY A 58 22.52 20.52 -13.51
CA GLY A 58 22.61 20.19 -12.09
C GLY A 58 21.25 20.04 -11.42
N ILE A 59 20.30 20.93 -11.72
CA ILE A 59 18.91 20.79 -11.21
C ILE A 59 18.30 19.48 -11.72
N ALA A 60 18.48 19.15 -13.00
CA ALA A 60 17.97 17.91 -13.57
C ALA A 60 18.56 16.68 -12.86
N VAL A 61 19.87 16.62 -12.67
CA VAL A 61 20.56 15.52 -11.99
C VAL A 61 20.09 15.39 -10.54
N ILE A 62 20.03 16.47 -9.77
CA ILE A 62 19.56 16.46 -8.39
C ILE A 62 18.11 15.97 -8.32
N THR A 63 17.26 16.42 -9.24
CA THR A 63 15.86 16.02 -9.30
C THR A 63 15.72 14.52 -9.62
N ILE A 64 16.48 13.99 -10.56
CA ILE A 64 16.48 12.57 -10.90
C ILE A 64 16.93 11.73 -9.70
N ILE A 65 18.05 12.09 -9.05
CA ILE A 65 18.57 11.37 -7.88
C ILE A 65 17.53 11.41 -6.74
N TYR A 66 16.93 12.57 -6.50
CA TYR A 66 15.89 12.74 -5.49
C TYR A 66 14.70 11.80 -5.75
N PHE A 67 14.14 11.80 -6.96
CA PHE A 67 13.03 10.89 -7.29
C PHE A 67 13.42 9.42 -7.13
N PHE A 68 14.64 9.06 -7.49
CA PHE A 68 15.13 7.69 -7.35
C PHE A 68 15.20 7.27 -5.87
N VAL A 69 15.73 8.13 -5.01
CA VAL A 69 15.82 7.87 -3.56
C VAL A 69 14.43 7.76 -2.94
N VAL A 70 13.53 8.71 -3.24
CA VAL A 70 12.16 8.70 -2.71
C VAL A 70 11.43 7.44 -3.16
N PHE A 71 11.51 7.09 -4.45
CA PHE A 71 10.89 5.89 -5.00
C PHE A 71 11.43 4.62 -4.32
N PHE A 72 12.75 4.51 -4.15
CA PHE A 72 13.38 3.39 -3.48
C PHE A 72 12.93 3.25 -2.02
N VAL A 73 12.90 4.35 -1.27
CA VAL A 73 12.42 4.35 0.13
C VAL A 73 10.95 3.94 0.21
N LEU A 74 10.10 4.45 -0.68
CA LEU A 74 8.70 4.07 -0.72
C LEU A 74 8.50 2.59 -1.06
N MET A 75 9.25 2.07 -2.04
CA MET A 75 9.20 0.64 -2.39
C MET A 75 9.64 -0.29 -1.25
N GLN A 76 10.63 0.13 -0.45
CA GLN A 76 11.13 -0.69 0.67
C GLN A 76 10.21 -0.66 1.90
N ARG A 77 9.26 0.29 1.93
CA ARG A 77 8.49 0.61 3.13
C ARG A 77 7.71 -0.56 3.72
N SER A 78 7.08 -1.37 2.87
CA SER A 78 6.27 -2.53 3.27
C SER A 78 6.86 -3.86 2.81
N ARG A 79 8.13 -3.89 2.41
CA ARG A 79 8.74 -5.07 1.78
C ARG A 79 8.64 -6.33 2.64
N GLN A 80 8.86 -6.21 3.94
CA GLN A 80 8.81 -7.33 4.85
C GLN A 80 7.39 -7.90 4.94
N PHE A 81 6.40 -7.02 5.18
CA PHE A 81 5.00 -7.41 5.20
C PHE A 81 4.57 -8.08 3.89
N LYS A 82 4.84 -7.44 2.74
CA LYS A 82 4.52 -8.00 1.41
C LYS A 82 5.13 -9.37 1.19
N LYS A 83 6.39 -9.55 1.60
CA LYS A 83 7.07 -10.85 1.49
C LYS A 83 6.38 -11.93 2.32
N MET A 84 5.99 -11.62 3.56
CA MET A 84 5.28 -12.55 4.43
C MET A 84 3.90 -12.88 3.87
N ASN A 85 3.09 -11.86 3.56
CA ASN A 85 1.74 -12.04 3.02
C ASN A 85 1.75 -12.86 1.72
N ASN A 86 2.64 -12.54 0.77
CA ASN A 86 2.77 -13.28 -0.49
C ASN A 86 3.25 -14.72 -0.29
N SER A 87 4.11 -14.98 0.70
CA SER A 87 4.55 -16.34 1.04
C SER A 87 3.38 -17.18 1.54
N ILE A 88 2.52 -16.61 2.38
CA ILE A 88 1.33 -17.29 2.92
C ILE A 88 0.32 -17.60 1.80
N VAL A 89 0.07 -16.63 0.91
CA VAL A 89 -0.81 -16.84 -0.26
C VAL A 89 -0.27 -17.93 -1.18
N ARG A 90 1.05 -17.94 -1.44
CA ARG A 90 1.67 -18.99 -2.26
C ARG A 90 1.52 -20.37 -1.64
N GLU A 91 1.79 -20.49 -0.34
CA GLU A 91 1.64 -21.75 0.39
C GLU A 91 0.19 -22.26 0.35
N TYR A 92 -0.79 -21.36 0.52
CA TYR A 92 -2.20 -21.72 0.37
C TYR A 92 -2.52 -22.21 -1.05
N ASN A 93 -1.95 -21.59 -2.07
CA ASN A 93 -2.16 -22.04 -3.45
C ASN A 93 -1.62 -23.45 -3.71
N GLU A 94 -0.57 -23.85 -3.00
CA GLU A 94 0.04 -25.17 -3.08
C GLU A 94 -0.74 -26.24 -2.30
N ASN A 95 -1.15 -25.94 -1.06
CA ASN A 95 -1.74 -26.93 -0.14
C ASN A 95 -3.27 -26.87 -0.01
N LYS A 96 -3.90 -25.76 -0.42
CA LYS A 96 -5.35 -25.50 -0.33
C LYS A 96 -5.94 -25.65 1.08
N ASN A 97 -5.12 -25.54 2.12
CA ASN A 97 -5.55 -25.61 3.51
C ASN A 97 -6.03 -24.24 3.99
N GLY A 98 -7.37 -24.05 4.03
CA GLY A 98 -8.00 -22.79 4.42
C GLY A 98 -7.81 -22.42 5.89
N GLU A 99 -7.78 -23.40 6.81
CA GLU A 99 -7.55 -23.15 8.24
C GLU A 99 -6.14 -22.62 8.48
N LEU A 100 -5.13 -23.30 7.93
CA LEU A 100 -3.74 -22.88 8.03
C LEU A 100 -3.52 -21.52 7.35
N PHE A 101 -4.22 -21.25 6.25
CA PHE A 101 -4.18 -19.98 5.56
C PHE A 101 -4.66 -18.84 6.45
N LEU A 102 -5.84 -18.98 7.07
CA LEU A 102 -6.39 -17.99 7.99
C LEU A 102 -5.50 -17.79 9.21
N GLU A 103 -5.06 -18.89 9.84
CA GLU A 103 -4.18 -18.85 11.00
C GLU A 103 -2.91 -18.04 10.72
N LYS A 104 -2.21 -18.34 9.61
CA LYS A 104 -0.99 -17.63 9.22
C LYS A 104 -1.22 -16.16 8.90
N LEU A 105 -2.33 -15.81 8.22
CA LEU A 105 -2.67 -14.42 7.96
C LEU A 105 -2.90 -13.64 9.25
N LEU A 106 -3.59 -14.23 10.23
CA LEU A 106 -3.84 -13.60 11.52
C LEU A 106 -2.59 -13.56 12.42
N ALA A 107 -1.64 -14.46 12.21
CA ALA A 107 -0.37 -14.51 12.94
C ALA A 107 0.67 -13.49 12.44
N ILE A 108 0.41 -12.78 11.34
CA ILE A 108 1.34 -11.74 10.87
C ILE A 108 1.52 -10.67 11.95
N ASP A 109 2.75 -10.52 12.43
CA ASP A 109 3.14 -9.54 13.45
C ASP A 109 3.68 -8.22 12.87
N THR A 110 4.11 -8.26 11.61
CA THR A 110 4.64 -7.11 10.89
C THR A 110 3.50 -6.26 10.33
N LYS A 111 3.32 -5.05 10.87
CA LYS A 111 2.25 -4.13 10.43
C LYS A 111 2.42 -3.69 8.98
N PRO A 112 1.34 -3.69 8.18
CA PRO A 112 1.29 -2.97 6.92
C PRO A 112 1.69 -1.50 7.13
N LYS A 113 2.31 -0.90 6.14
CA LYS A 113 2.76 0.50 6.23
C LYS A 113 2.06 1.43 5.22
N ASP A 114 1.11 0.92 4.48
CA ASP A 114 0.24 1.70 3.61
C ASP A 114 -1.14 1.06 3.49
N MET A 115 -2.11 1.83 2.97
CA MET A 115 -3.49 1.40 2.89
C MET A 115 -3.70 0.27 1.88
N ASN A 116 -2.93 0.23 0.80
CA ASN A 116 -3.05 -0.84 -0.19
C ASN A 116 -2.63 -2.19 0.40
N ASP A 117 -1.60 -2.20 1.24
CA ASP A 117 -1.16 -3.41 1.93
C ASP A 117 -2.19 -3.87 2.97
N GLU A 118 -2.82 -2.94 3.70
CA GLU A 118 -3.94 -3.24 4.60
C GLU A 118 -5.08 -3.89 3.80
N ILE A 119 -5.53 -3.26 2.72
CA ILE A 119 -6.61 -3.78 1.88
C ILE A 119 -6.26 -5.18 1.36
N THR A 120 -5.06 -5.37 0.81
CA THR A 120 -4.63 -6.67 0.30
C THR A 120 -4.65 -7.76 1.38
N TRP A 121 -4.20 -7.43 2.58
CA TRP A 121 -4.21 -8.36 3.70
C TRP A 121 -5.62 -8.77 4.11
N TYR A 122 -6.50 -7.78 4.28
CA TYR A 122 -7.89 -8.04 4.67
C TYR A 122 -8.68 -8.74 3.56
N LEU A 123 -8.37 -8.49 2.28
CA LEU A 123 -8.94 -9.27 1.16
C LEU A 123 -8.56 -10.75 1.26
N ASN A 124 -7.30 -11.06 1.61
CA ASN A 124 -6.87 -12.44 1.81
C ASN A 124 -7.58 -13.08 3.01
N ILE A 125 -7.80 -12.34 4.10
CA ILE A 125 -8.56 -12.83 5.27
C ILE A 125 -10.02 -13.07 4.90
N ALA A 126 -10.67 -12.17 4.16
CA ALA A 126 -12.04 -12.37 3.68
C ALA A 126 -12.14 -13.60 2.77
N THR A 127 -11.16 -13.81 1.90
CA THR A 127 -11.06 -15.01 1.07
C THR A 127 -10.90 -16.27 1.93
N ALA A 128 -10.07 -16.23 2.97
CA ALA A 128 -9.89 -17.37 3.88
C ALA A 128 -11.19 -17.69 4.64
N PHE A 129 -11.95 -16.68 5.10
CA PHE A 129 -13.27 -16.89 5.68
C PHE A 129 -14.23 -17.58 4.70
N ASN A 130 -14.25 -17.13 3.45
CA ASN A 130 -15.09 -17.76 2.43
C ASN A 130 -14.73 -19.23 2.19
N VAL A 131 -13.44 -19.54 2.06
CA VAL A 131 -12.93 -20.91 1.89
C VAL A 131 -13.35 -21.84 3.05
N LEU A 132 -13.45 -21.28 4.25
CA LEU A 132 -13.87 -21.99 5.46
C LEU A 132 -15.41 -22.06 5.62
N GLY A 133 -16.19 -21.62 4.64
CA GLY A 133 -17.64 -21.56 4.74
C GLY A 133 -18.18 -20.47 5.68
N LYS A 134 -17.33 -19.61 6.21
CA LYS A 134 -17.69 -18.47 7.07
C LYS A 134 -18.12 -17.28 6.21
N ARG A 135 -19.21 -17.47 5.44
CA ARG A 135 -19.65 -16.48 4.43
C ARG A 135 -20.06 -15.15 5.04
N ASN A 136 -20.77 -15.17 6.16
CA ASN A 136 -21.24 -13.94 6.80
C ASN A 136 -20.08 -13.07 7.27
N GLU A 137 -19.04 -13.67 7.83
CA GLU A 137 -17.81 -12.98 8.24
C GLU A 137 -17.06 -12.45 7.02
N SER A 138 -17.00 -13.23 5.93
CA SER A 138 -16.40 -12.80 4.67
C SER A 138 -17.13 -11.58 4.10
N ILE A 139 -18.46 -11.63 3.97
CA ILE A 139 -19.29 -10.52 3.46
C ILE A 139 -19.16 -9.29 4.36
N ALA A 140 -19.19 -9.47 5.69
CA ALA A 140 -19.02 -8.35 6.62
C ALA A 140 -17.67 -7.65 6.45
N LEU A 141 -16.60 -8.41 6.25
CA LEU A 141 -15.27 -7.86 6.03
C LEU A 141 -15.15 -7.18 4.66
N PHE A 142 -15.71 -7.77 3.60
CA PHE A 142 -15.74 -7.13 2.28
C PHE A 142 -16.51 -5.80 2.30
N LYS A 143 -17.63 -5.69 3.02
CA LYS A 143 -18.37 -4.43 3.18
C LYS A 143 -17.53 -3.35 3.87
N GLN A 144 -16.79 -3.71 4.91
CA GLN A 144 -15.87 -2.76 5.56
C GLN A 144 -14.73 -2.32 4.64
N LEU A 145 -14.20 -3.23 3.82
CA LEU A 145 -13.18 -2.92 2.83
C LEU A 145 -13.71 -1.99 1.73
N GLU A 146 -14.94 -2.17 1.28
CA GLU A 146 -15.56 -1.32 0.24
C GLU A 146 -15.55 0.17 0.64
N GLU A 147 -15.74 0.47 1.92
CA GLU A 147 -15.76 1.84 2.43
C GLU A 147 -14.41 2.57 2.33
N VAL A 148 -13.31 1.82 2.30
CA VAL A 148 -11.95 2.36 2.30
C VAL A 148 -11.17 2.06 1.03
N ALA A 149 -11.66 1.15 0.20
CA ALA A 149 -11.01 0.70 -1.03
C ALA A 149 -10.88 1.82 -2.08
N THR A 150 -9.93 1.62 -2.99
CA THR A 150 -9.81 2.44 -4.20
C THR A 150 -10.91 2.06 -5.19
N GLU A 151 -11.25 2.93 -6.15
CA GLU A 151 -12.26 2.62 -7.17
C GLU A 151 -11.98 1.32 -7.92
N LYS A 152 -10.71 1.01 -8.16
CA LYS A 152 -10.28 -0.24 -8.80
C LYS A 152 -10.60 -1.48 -7.95
N ASP A 153 -10.39 -1.39 -6.64
CA ASP A 153 -10.61 -2.50 -5.72
C ASP A 153 -12.08 -2.68 -5.37
N LYS A 154 -12.87 -1.60 -5.41
CA LYS A 154 -14.32 -1.63 -5.14
C LYS A 154 -15.08 -2.54 -6.08
N GLU A 155 -14.78 -2.50 -7.37
CA GLU A 155 -15.44 -3.36 -8.35
C GLU A 155 -15.22 -4.85 -8.01
N TYR A 156 -14.00 -5.23 -7.68
CA TYR A 156 -13.68 -6.58 -7.25
C TYR A 156 -14.43 -6.98 -5.97
N ILE A 157 -14.46 -6.08 -4.98
CA ILE A 157 -15.12 -6.31 -3.68
C ILE A 157 -16.63 -6.48 -3.88
N GLN A 158 -17.27 -5.61 -4.65
CA GLN A 158 -18.71 -5.66 -4.94
C GLN A 158 -19.08 -6.96 -5.66
N ASN A 159 -18.30 -7.35 -6.66
CA ASN A 159 -18.51 -8.62 -7.36
C ASN A 159 -18.36 -9.82 -6.42
N SER A 160 -17.42 -9.78 -5.49
CA SER A 160 -17.22 -10.82 -4.48
C SER A 160 -18.40 -10.90 -3.50
N ILE A 161 -18.90 -9.75 -3.02
CA ILE A 161 -20.09 -9.69 -2.15
C ILE A 161 -21.30 -10.29 -2.85
N LYS A 162 -21.57 -9.86 -4.09
CA LYS A 162 -22.70 -10.34 -4.89
C LYS A 162 -22.64 -11.85 -5.09
N PHE A 163 -21.48 -12.37 -5.48
CA PHE A 163 -21.26 -13.80 -5.67
C PHE A 163 -21.55 -14.61 -4.40
N LEU A 164 -21.07 -14.13 -3.23
CA LEU A 164 -21.28 -14.80 -1.96
C LEU A 164 -22.76 -14.77 -1.52
N GLN A 165 -23.46 -13.67 -1.78
CA GLN A 165 -24.89 -13.56 -1.49
C GLN A 165 -25.73 -14.51 -2.35
N GLU A 166 -25.44 -14.58 -3.65
CA GLU A 166 -26.11 -15.52 -4.57
C GLU A 166 -25.89 -17.00 -4.18
N GLN A 167 -24.72 -17.32 -3.62
CA GLN A 167 -24.44 -18.67 -3.11
C GLN A 167 -25.23 -18.97 -1.82
N SER A 168 -25.35 -17.99 -0.92
CA SER A 168 -26.11 -18.15 0.32
C SER A 168 -27.61 -18.43 0.04
N GLU A 169 -28.20 -17.67 -0.90
CA GLU A 169 -29.62 -17.82 -1.28
C GLU A 169 -29.92 -19.18 -1.88
N LYS A 170 -28.98 -19.78 -2.62
CA LYS A 170 -29.14 -21.11 -3.21
C LYS A 170 -29.11 -22.25 -2.19
N GLU A 171 -28.36 -22.10 -1.12
CA GLU A 171 -28.29 -23.10 -0.04
C GLU A 171 -29.50 -23.05 0.88
N ASP A 172 -30.09 -21.87 1.10
CA ASP A 172 -31.31 -21.71 1.91
C ASP A 172 -32.57 -22.23 1.18
N THR A 173 -32.48 -22.51 -0.13
CA THR A 173 -33.59 -23.02 -0.96
C THR A 173 -33.57 -24.53 -1.18
N HIS A 174 -32.61 -25.25 -0.60
CA HIS A 174 -32.49 -26.72 -0.64
C HIS A 174 -32.53 -27.33 0.75
#